data_643f2150a6e2c40140544dcad03c2aaa
#
_entry.id   643f2150a6e2c40140544dcad03c2aaa
#
_cell.length_a   1.000
_cell.length_b   1.000
_cell.length_c   1.000
_cell.angle_alpha   90.00
_cell.angle_beta   90.00
_cell.angle_gamma   90.00
#
_symmetry.space_group_name_H-M   'P 1'
#
loop_
_entity.id
_entity.type
_entity.pdbx_description
1 polymer ?
#
loop_
_entity_poly.entity_id
_entity_poly.type
_entity_poly.pdbx_seq_one_letter_code
_entity_poly.pdbx_strand_id
1 'polypeptide(L)'
;MVKMTFFSRSTPAMAGYHDTVLVDDNGNAAEFDCSCCPNPIKPKDGTPWEKVYGWLAPGTFQARVVSHPKHGKCILLAGGAELPARRPNVNHDDRRVVSEVFFHSGESETWRGSAGCLTAPPVTFGLIMSKLAVGDAVQVSVEDKHIIDGGY
;
A
#
# COMPACT_ATOMS: atom_id res chain seq x y z
N MET A 1 10.30 9.42 14.91
CA MET A 1 9.26 9.19 13.89
C MET A 1 9.47 7.84 13.25
N VAL A 2 8.42 7.08 13.09
CA VAL A 2 8.47 5.81 12.36
C VAL A 2 8.56 6.08 10.86
N LYS A 3 9.44 5.34 10.19
CA LYS A 3 9.58 5.36 8.74
C LYS A 3 9.22 3.99 8.18
N MET A 4 8.42 3.98 7.14
CA MET A 4 8.05 2.75 6.42
C MET A 4 8.49 2.86 4.99
N THR A 5 9.25 1.88 4.51
CA THR A 5 9.66 1.79 3.12
C THR A 5 9.05 0.56 2.49
N PHE A 6 8.19 0.77 1.50
CA PHE A 6 7.50 -0.28 0.76
C PHE A 6 8.30 -0.58 -0.50
N PHE A 7 8.80 -1.80 -0.61
CA PHE A 7 9.55 -2.26 -1.78
C PHE A 7 8.60 -3.00 -2.72
N SER A 8 8.22 -2.34 -3.80
CA SER A 8 7.28 -2.86 -4.78
C SER A 8 8.03 -3.71 -5.81
N ARG A 9 7.73 -4.99 -5.86
CA ARG A 9 8.32 -5.94 -6.82
C ARG A 9 7.27 -6.81 -7.49
N SER A 10 6.07 -6.88 -6.92
CA SER A 10 4.99 -7.66 -7.46
C SER A 10 4.21 -6.91 -8.54
N THR A 11 3.44 -7.66 -9.30
CA THR A 11 2.45 -7.11 -10.22
C THR A 11 1.05 -7.44 -9.69
N PRO A 12 0.03 -6.68 -10.05
CA PRO A 12 -1.34 -6.98 -9.65
C PRO A 12 -1.86 -8.36 -10.08
N ALA A 13 -1.25 -8.96 -11.10
CA ALA A 13 -1.59 -10.32 -11.50
C ALA A 13 -1.18 -11.37 -10.45
N MET A 14 -0.23 -11.03 -9.58
CA MET A 14 0.23 -11.92 -8.51
C MET A 14 -0.70 -11.75 -7.32
N ALA A 15 -1.49 -12.77 -7.02
CA ALA A 15 -2.36 -12.76 -5.84
C ALA A 15 -1.52 -12.81 -4.54
N GLY A 16 -2.07 -12.31 -3.45
CA GLY A 16 -1.41 -12.34 -2.15
C GLY A 16 -0.47 -11.17 -1.92
N TYR A 17 0.49 -11.37 -1.01
CA TYR A 17 1.38 -10.32 -0.52
C TYR A 17 2.83 -10.68 -0.89
N HIS A 18 3.31 -10.10 -1.98
CA HIS A 18 4.63 -10.42 -2.55
C HIS A 18 5.61 -9.26 -2.49
N ASP A 19 5.23 -8.17 -1.84
CA ASP A 19 6.09 -7.04 -1.59
C ASP A 19 6.59 -7.06 -0.15
N THR A 20 7.51 -6.18 0.18
CA THR A 20 8.09 -6.07 1.52
C THR A 20 7.94 -4.65 2.03
N VAL A 21 7.59 -4.49 3.30
CA VAL A 21 7.69 -3.21 4.01
C VAL A 21 8.75 -3.29 5.09
N LEU A 22 9.68 -2.36 5.07
CA LEU A 22 10.66 -2.15 6.12
C LEU A 22 10.11 -1.09 7.07
N VAL A 23 9.87 -1.46 8.31
CA VAL A 23 9.40 -0.55 9.36
C VAL A 23 10.57 -0.22 10.26
N ASP A 24 10.96 1.05 10.28
CA ASP A 24 12.08 1.55 11.09
C ASP A 24 11.56 2.51 12.16
N ASP A 25 11.67 2.09 13.41
CA ASP A 25 11.32 2.90 14.56
C ASP A 25 12.62 3.33 15.27
N ASN A 26 13.15 4.49 14.84
CA ASN A 26 14.35 5.10 15.44
C ASN A 26 15.55 4.12 15.50
N GLY A 27 15.80 3.40 14.41
CA GLY A 27 16.91 2.46 14.31
C GLY A 27 16.54 1.01 14.60
N ASN A 28 15.36 0.75 15.14
CA ASN A 28 14.83 -0.60 15.30
C ASN A 28 14.02 -0.94 14.06
N ALA A 29 14.62 -1.71 13.16
CA ALA A 29 14.02 -2.03 11.86
C ALA A 29 13.60 -3.49 11.79
N ALA A 30 12.46 -3.74 11.15
CA ALA A 30 11.95 -5.08 10.86
C ALA A 30 11.25 -5.08 9.50
N GLU A 31 11.32 -6.21 8.81
CA GLU A 31 10.66 -6.40 7.52
C GLU A 31 9.42 -7.27 7.66
N PHE A 32 8.40 -6.95 6.87
CA PHE A 32 7.13 -7.65 6.86
C PHE A 32 6.61 -7.81 5.43
N ASP A 33 5.79 -8.84 5.21
CA ASP A 33 5.09 -9.02 3.94
C ASP A 33 4.00 -7.97 3.76
N CYS A 34 3.87 -7.49 2.52
CA CYS A 34 2.84 -6.52 2.17
C CYS A 34 2.49 -6.61 0.68
N SER A 35 1.56 -5.76 0.24
CA SER A 35 1.27 -5.53 -1.16
C SER A 35 1.18 -4.04 -1.44
N CYS A 36 1.80 -3.62 -2.54
CA CYS A 36 1.73 -2.25 -3.06
C CYS A 36 0.76 -2.12 -4.23
N CYS A 37 0.04 -3.17 -4.58
CA CYS A 37 -0.77 -3.27 -5.79
C CYS A 37 -2.26 -3.46 -5.48
N PRO A 38 -3.16 -3.06 -6.40
CA PRO A 38 -4.56 -3.43 -6.32
C PRO A 38 -4.78 -4.93 -6.56
N ASN A 39 -6.01 -5.38 -6.38
CA ASN A 39 -6.41 -6.75 -6.69
C ASN A 39 -6.15 -7.13 -8.15
N PRO A 40 -5.93 -8.42 -8.44
CA PRO A 40 -5.61 -8.85 -9.80
C PRO A 40 -6.76 -8.64 -10.81
N ILE A 41 -8.00 -8.77 -10.37
CA ILE A 41 -9.18 -8.56 -11.23
C ILE A 41 -10.28 -7.86 -10.45
N LYS A 42 -11.19 -7.21 -11.18
CA LYS A 42 -12.37 -6.60 -10.60
C LYS A 42 -13.41 -7.67 -10.31
N PRO A 43 -13.86 -7.83 -9.07
CA PRO A 43 -14.66 -9.00 -8.67
C PRO A 43 -15.97 -9.17 -9.41
N LYS A 44 -16.65 -8.08 -9.77
CA LYS A 44 -18.02 -8.16 -10.31
C LYS A 44 -18.10 -8.41 -11.81
N ASP A 45 -17.14 -7.94 -12.60
CA ASP A 45 -17.20 -8.03 -14.06
C ASP A 45 -15.99 -8.70 -14.68
N GLY A 46 -15.02 -9.11 -13.86
CA GLY A 46 -13.81 -9.77 -14.36
C GLY A 46 -12.86 -8.86 -15.13
N THR A 47 -13.05 -7.54 -15.09
CA THR A 47 -12.17 -6.61 -15.79
C THR A 47 -10.77 -6.70 -15.20
N PRO A 48 -9.73 -6.86 -16.04
CA PRO A 48 -8.35 -6.83 -15.55
C PRO A 48 -8.05 -5.52 -14.84
N TRP A 49 -7.35 -5.61 -13.72
CA TRP A 49 -6.98 -4.45 -12.89
C TRP A 49 -6.28 -3.36 -13.69
N GLU A 50 -5.45 -3.72 -14.67
CA GLU A 50 -4.69 -2.79 -15.49
C GLU A 50 -5.56 -1.87 -16.35
N LYS A 51 -6.83 -2.21 -16.53
CA LYS A 51 -7.78 -1.38 -17.28
C LYS A 51 -8.60 -0.46 -16.37
N VAL A 52 -8.51 -0.66 -15.06
CA VAL A 52 -9.41 0.01 -14.12
C VAL A 52 -8.64 0.81 -13.09
N TYR A 53 -7.61 0.23 -12.47
CA TYR A 53 -6.94 0.82 -11.31
C TYR A 53 -5.54 1.32 -11.67
N GLY A 54 -5.25 2.56 -11.27
CA GLY A 54 -3.89 2.99 -11.03
C GLY A 54 -3.45 2.56 -9.63
N TRP A 55 -2.17 2.58 -9.34
CA TRP A 55 -1.68 2.47 -7.98
C TRP A 55 -0.48 3.38 -7.78
N LEU A 56 -0.19 3.64 -6.50
CA LEU A 56 0.79 4.62 -6.09
C LEU A 56 2.15 4.42 -6.79
N ALA A 57 2.64 5.50 -7.41
CA ALA A 57 3.97 5.54 -7.99
C ALA A 57 5.04 5.66 -6.89
N PRO A 58 6.31 5.34 -7.18
CA PRO A 58 7.40 5.55 -6.24
C PRO A 58 7.49 6.99 -5.76
N GLY A 59 7.86 7.18 -4.51
CA GLY A 59 8.02 8.48 -3.90
C GLY A 59 8.05 8.41 -2.38
N THR A 60 8.19 9.56 -1.75
CA THR A 60 8.15 9.69 -0.30
C THR A 60 7.01 10.62 0.10
N PHE A 61 6.22 10.19 1.07
CA PHE A 61 4.98 10.86 1.45
C PHE A 61 4.92 11.05 2.96
N GLN A 62 4.41 12.19 3.39
CA GLN A 62 4.02 12.39 4.78
C GLN A 62 2.72 11.63 5.02
N ALA A 63 2.62 10.98 6.16
CA ALA A 63 1.45 10.19 6.50
C ALA A 63 1.11 10.33 7.98
N ARG A 64 -0.06 9.89 8.35
CA ARG A 64 -0.54 9.98 9.73
C ARG A 64 -1.42 8.78 10.05
N VAL A 65 -1.29 8.30 11.28
CA VAL A 65 -2.18 7.27 11.81
C VAL A 65 -3.55 7.88 12.05
N VAL A 66 -4.58 7.29 11.46
CA VAL A 66 -5.96 7.75 11.56
C VAL A 66 -6.87 6.60 11.99
N SER A 67 -8.08 6.93 12.42
CA SER A 67 -9.15 5.97 12.65
C SER A 67 -10.15 6.09 11.50
N HIS A 68 -10.31 5.00 10.74
CA HIS A 68 -11.21 4.97 9.58
C HIS A 68 -12.41 4.07 9.87
N PRO A 69 -13.63 4.48 9.51
CA PRO A 69 -14.83 3.68 9.80
C PRO A 69 -14.79 2.26 9.26
N LYS A 70 -14.18 2.06 8.09
CA LYS A 70 -14.08 0.74 7.44
C LYS A 70 -12.81 -0.02 7.84
N HIS A 71 -11.67 0.69 7.94
CA HIS A 71 -10.37 0.04 8.11
C HIS A 71 -9.84 0.06 9.54
N GLY A 72 -10.52 0.75 10.46
CA GLY A 72 -10.02 0.93 11.82
C GLY A 72 -8.77 1.80 11.85
N LYS A 73 -7.87 1.50 12.76
CA LYS A 73 -6.58 2.22 12.85
C LYS A 73 -5.74 1.87 11.63
N CYS A 74 -5.39 2.87 10.83
CA CYS A 74 -4.62 2.70 9.60
C CYS A 74 -3.80 3.97 9.33
N ILE A 75 -3.07 3.99 8.23
CA ILE A 75 -2.20 5.12 7.89
C ILE A 75 -2.71 5.77 6.62
N LEU A 76 -3.00 7.08 6.69
CA LEU A 76 -3.44 7.89 5.56
C LEU A 76 -2.26 8.68 5.00
N LEU A 77 -1.98 8.51 3.72
CA LEU A 77 -0.91 9.21 3.02
C LEU A 77 -1.37 10.59 2.57
N ALA A 78 -0.52 11.60 2.78
CA ALA A 78 -0.69 12.97 2.27
C ALA A 78 -2.07 13.58 2.58
N GLY A 79 -2.68 13.22 3.71
CA GLY A 79 -4.00 13.72 4.07
C GLY A 79 -5.12 13.33 3.12
N GLY A 80 -4.93 12.28 2.31
CA GLY A 80 -5.91 11.85 1.31
C GLY A 80 -5.81 12.56 -0.03
N ALA A 81 -4.82 13.43 -0.23
CA ALA A 81 -4.63 14.19 -1.46
C ALA A 81 -4.34 13.30 -2.67
N GLU A 82 -4.50 13.85 -3.86
CA GLU A 82 -4.09 13.20 -5.10
C GLU A 82 -2.58 13.00 -5.12
N LEU A 83 -2.15 11.78 -5.46
CA LEU A 83 -0.76 11.38 -5.56
C LEU A 83 -0.49 10.77 -6.94
N PRO A 84 0.76 10.82 -7.43
CA PRO A 84 1.10 10.21 -8.71
C PRO A 84 0.80 8.72 -8.74
N ALA A 85 0.21 8.25 -9.83
CA ALA A 85 -0.05 6.84 -10.07
C ALA A 85 0.80 6.31 -11.24
N ARG A 86 1.03 5.01 -11.23
CA ARG A 86 1.82 4.32 -12.25
C ARG A 86 1.14 4.27 -13.60
N ARG A 87 -0.19 4.44 -13.63
CA ARG A 87 -0.99 4.36 -14.86
C ARG A 87 -2.27 5.18 -14.71
N PRO A 88 -3.01 5.38 -15.81
CA PRO A 88 -4.33 6.00 -15.75
C PRO A 88 -5.26 5.27 -14.79
N ASN A 89 -6.09 6.01 -14.09
CA ASN A 89 -7.03 5.51 -13.11
C ASN A 89 -8.44 5.93 -13.51
N VAL A 90 -9.30 4.95 -13.77
CA VAL A 90 -10.69 5.20 -14.20
C VAL A 90 -11.47 6.02 -13.17
N ASN A 91 -11.14 5.89 -11.90
CA ASN A 91 -11.79 6.64 -10.82
C ASN A 91 -11.39 8.13 -10.80
N HIS A 92 -10.45 8.55 -11.64
CA HIS A 92 -9.93 9.91 -11.73
C HIS A 92 -9.89 10.40 -13.19
N ASP A 93 -10.93 10.07 -13.97
CA ASP A 93 -11.05 10.46 -15.38
C ASP A 93 -9.83 10.05 -16.20
N ASP A 94 -9.30 8.86 -15.95
CA ASP A 94 -8.13 8.28 -16.60
C ASP A 94 -6.85 9.12 -16.44
N ARG A 95 -6.82 10.03 -15.48
CA ARG A 95 -5.58 10.70 -15.08
C ARG A 95 -4.68 9.75 -14.29
N ARG A 96 -3.37 9.97 -14.34
CA ARG A 96 -2.39 9.16 -13.60
C ARG A 96 -2.26 9.64 -12.17
N VAL A 97 -3.35 9.55 -11.42
CA VAL A 97 -3.41 9.91 -10.01
C VAL A 97 -4.22 8.90 -9.22
N VAL A 98 -3.90 8.81 -7.93
CA VAL A 98 -4.67 8.09 -6.91
C VAL A 98 -4.92 9.05 -5.75
N SER A 99 -6.00 8.86 -5.03
CA SER A 99 -6.30 9.65 -3.83
C SER A 99 -6.83 8.75 -2.74
N GLU A 100 -6.94 9.29 -1.52
CA GLU A 100 -7.39 8.50 -0.37
C GLU A 100 -6.58 7.22 -0.23
N VAL A 101 -5.24 7.34 -0.35
CA VAL A 101 -4.35 6.19 -0.27
C VAL A 101 -4.05 5.90 1.19
N PHE A 102 -4.36 4.68 1.61
CA PHE A 102 -4.12 4.18 2.95
C PHE A 102 -3.11 3.03 2.94
N PHE A 103 -2.45 2.83 4.08
CA PHE A 103 -1.92 1.53 4.43
C PHE A 103 -2.88 0.92 5.44
N HIS A 104 -3.56 -0.15 5.05
CA HIS A 104 -4.58 -0.81 5.86
C HIS A 104 -4.44 -2.32 5.84
N SER A 105 -5.16 -2.98 6.74
CA SER A 105 -5.22 -4.44 6.75
C SER A 105 -5.83 -4.97 5.45
N GLY A 106 -5.22 -6.00 4.89
CA GLY A 106 -5.84 -6.76 3.82
C GLY A 106 -7.10 -7.49 4.30
N GLU A 107 -7.87 -8.01 3.37
CA GLU A 107 -9.14 -8.68 3.69
C GLU A 107 -8.93 -10.01 4.40
N SER A 108 -7.89 -10.76 4.00
CA SER A 108 -7.51 -12.02 4.65
C SER A 108 -6.00 -12.20 4.59
N GLU A 109 -5.49 -13.28 5.20
CA GLU A 109 -4.06 -13.60 5.18
C GLU A 109 -3.54 -13.91 3.78
N THR A 110 -4.41 -14.23 2.83
CA THR A 110 -4.04 -14.58 1.46
C THR A 110 -4.64 -13.66 0.40
N TRP A 111 -5.59 -12.81 0.74
CA TRP A 111 -6.30 -11.94 -0.19
C TRP A 111 -6.30 -10.49 0.29
N ARG A 112 -5.69 -9.60 -0.48
CA ARG A 112 -5.52 -8.20 -0.08
C ARG A 112 -6.79 -7.34 -0.15
N GLY A 113 -7.70 -7.64 -1.07
CA GLY A 113 -8.99 -6.94 -1.14
C GLY A 113 -8.90 -5.44 -1.41
N SER A 114 -7.84 -4.96 -2.07
CA SER A 114 -7.60 -3.53 -2.26
C SER A 114 -7.83 -3.09 -3.70
N ALA A 115 -8.32 -1.86 -3.86
CA ALA A 115 -8.46 -1.20 -5.16
C ALA A 115 -7.26 -0.29 -5.49
N GLY A 116 -6.20 -0.34 -4.72
CA GLY A 116 -4.99 0.46 -4.97
C GLY A 116 -4.22 0.90 -3.74
N CYS A 117 -4.73 0.64 -2.55
CA CYS A 117 -4.04 0.97 -1.31
C CYS A 117 -2.90 -0.01 -1.01
N LEU A 118 -2.01 0.41 -0.13
CA LEU A 118 -0.99 -0.46 0.46
C LEU A 118 -1.68 -1.37 1.48
N THR A 119 -1.32 -2.64 1.51
CA THR A 119 -1.93 -3.61 2.44
C THR A 119 -0.91 -4.56 3.02
N ALA A 120 -1.23 -5.14 4.18
CA ALA A 120 -0.50 -6.25 4.76
C ALA A 120 -1.50 -7.30 5.24
N PRO A 121 -1.07 -8.57 5.38
CA PRO A 121 -1.94 -9.59 5.97
C PRO A 121 -2.44 -9.12 7.34
N PRO A 122 -3.69 -9.42 7.73
CA PRO A 122 -4.28 -8.88 8.96
C PRO A 122 -3.45 -9.08 10.22
N VAL A 123 -2.86 -10.25 10.43
CA VAL A 123 -2.01 -10.50 11.61
C VAL A 123 -0.76 -9.62 11.55
N THR A 124 -0.09 -9.56 10.40
CA THR A 124 1.09 -8.73 10.18
C THR A 124 0.77 -7.25 10.38
N PHE A 125 -0.34 -6.79 9.82
CA PHE A 125 -0.77 -5.41 9.96
C PHE A 125 -0.99 -5.05 11.43
N GLY A 126 -1.64 -5.93 12.18
CA GLY A 126 -1.84 -5.75 13.63
C GLY A 126 -0.52 -5.59 14.39
N LEU A 127 0.48 -6.40 14.06
CA LEU A 127 1.81 -6.29 14.66
C LEU A 127 2.47 -4.95 14.34
N ILE A 128 2.43 -4.52 13.08
CA ILE A 128 3.01 -3.24 12.67
C ILE A 128 2.34 -2.08 13.41
N MET A 129 1.01 -2.09 13.47
CA MET A 129 0.24 -0.99 14.04
C MET A 129 0.21 -0.97 15.57
N SER A 130 0.60 -2.05 16.23
CA SER A 130 0.50 -2.17 17.70
C SER A 130 1.30 -1.11 18.45
N LYS A 131 2.36 -0.57 17.86
CA LYS A 131 3.23 0.45 18.46
C LYS A 131 2.86 1.87 18.03
N LEU A 132 1.83 2.03 17.22
CA LEU A 132 1.40 3.33 16.70
C LEU A 132 0.07 3.74 17.30
N ALA A 133 -0.08 5.04 17.54
CA ALA A 133 -1.32 5.62 18.05
C ALA A 133 -1.92 6.57 17.02
N VAL A 134 -3.24 6.68 17.03
CA VAL A 134 -3.95 7.66 16.18
C VAL A 134 -3.37 9.05 16.45
N GLY A 135 -3.02 9.76 15.38
CA GLY A 135 -2.38 11.06 15.43
C GLY A 135 -0.88 11.03 15.19
N ASP A 136 -0.24 9.86 15.31
CA ASP A 136 1.20 9.75 15.05
C ASP A 136 1.54 10.07 13.60
N ALA A 137 2.61 10.83 13.40
CA ALA A 137 3.17 11.08 12.07
C ALA A 137 4.06 9.91 11.66
N VAL A 138 3.96 9.54 10.38
CA VAL A 138 4.75 8.46 9.78
C VAL A 138 5.28 8.95 8.44
N GLN A 139 6.51 8.60 8.11
CA GLN A 139 7.03 8.82 6.77
C GLN A 139 6.90 7.53 5.98
N VAL A 140 6.25 7.60 4.81
CA VAL A 140 6.06 6.45 3.93
C VAL A 140 6.83 6.68 2.63
N SER A 141 7.66 5.72 2.26
CA SER A 141 8.33 5.71 0.96
C SER A 141 7.92 4.46 0.18
N VAL A 142 7.76 4.61 -1.12
CA VAL A 142 7.54 3.50 -2.04
C VAL A 142 8.69 3.48 -3.02
N GLU A 143 9.35 2.33 -3.15
CA GLU A 143 10.48 2.12 -4.05
C GLU A 143 10.24 0.89 -4.92
N ASP A 144 10.67 0.94 -6.17
CA ASP A 144 10.64 -0.22 -7.04
C ASP A 144 11.85 -1.12 -6.80
N LYS A 145 11.61 -2.42 -6.72
CA LYS A 145 12.64 -3.45 -6.68
C LYS A 145 12.47 -4.35 -7.90
N HIS A 146 13.29 -4.14 -8.91
CA HIS A 146 13.19 -4.90 -10.14
C HIS A 146 14.03 -6.17 -10.09
N ILE A 147 13.51 -7.22 -10.72
CA ILE A 147 14.17 -8.52 -10.79
C ILE A 147 15.41 -8.48 -11.69
N ILE A 148 15.48 -7.49 -12.57
CA ILE A 148 16.56 -7.38 -13.57
C ILE A 148 17.97 -7.36 -12.98
N ASP A 149 18.10 -7.02 -11.71
CA ASP A 149 19.38 -7.03 -11.04
C ASP A 149 19.85 -8.43 -10.69
N GLY A 150 19.06 -9.46 -11.02
CA GLY A 150 19.31 -10.81 -10.57
C GLY A 150 19.27 -10.94 -9.06
N GLY A 151 18.93 -9.90 -8.39
CA GLY A 151 19.06 -9.74 -6.96
C GLY A 151 17.85 -10.17 -6.17
N TYR A 152 16.81 -10.47 -6.84
CA TYR A 152 15.67 -11.02 -6.16
C TYR A 152 14.78 -11.79 -7.05
#